data_c62037744d9174483c574ca71990784f
#
_entry.id   c62037744d9174483c574ca71990784f
#
_cell.length_a   1.000
_cell.length_b   1.000
_cell.length_c   1.000
_cell.angle_alpha   90.00
_cell.angle_beta   90.00
_cell.angle_gamma   90.00
#
_symmetry.space_group_name_H-M   'P 1'
#
loop_
_entity.id
_entity.type
_entity.pdbx_description
1 polymer ?
#
loop_
_entity_poly.entity_id
_entity_poly.type
_entity_poly.pdbx_seq_one_letter_code
_entity_poly.pdbx_strand_id
1 'polypeptide(L)'
;MALACEPDILIADEPTTALDVTIQAQILELMHSLQEELGMAIIMITHDLGVVAQMCDEVIVMYAGSICEQGTADEIFYNPKHEYTKGLMRSIPSADTAGKKLQPITGTPIDLLNMPEGCPFAPRCDAAMKICLKQRCERMQINEFHRAACWVNVKEGIENGTITLEPEQTDNAQEGGVNA
;
A
#
# COMPACT_ATOMS: atom_id res chain seq x y z
N MET A 1 15.69 -2.79 -25.31
CA MET A 1 15.49 -1.39 -25.73
C MET A 1 15.54 -0.43 -24.54
N ALA A 2 14.77 -0.63 -23.48
CA ALA A 2 14.77 0.29 -22.32
C ALA A 2 16.17 0.54 -21.69
N LEU A 3 17.02 -0.47 -21.69
CA LEU A 3 18.40 -0.40 -21.15
C LEU A 3 19.43 0.20 -22.10
N ALA A 4 19.07 0.50 -23.35
CA ALA A 4 20.05 0.93 -24.38
C ALA A 4 20.66 2.31 -24.08
N CYS A 5 20.04 3.10 -23.20
CA CYS A 5 20.52 4.42 -22.79
C CYS A 5 21.12 4.43 -21.37
N GLU A 6 21.41 3.27 -20.79
CA GLU A 6 21.96 3.10 -19.43
C GLU A 6 21.22 3.99 -18.40
N PRO A 7 19.91 3.77 -18.19
CA PRO A 7 19.12 4.63 -17.33
C PRO A 7 19.47 4.42 -15.85
N ASP A 8 19.39 5.49 -15.04
CA ASP A 8 19.51 5.41 -13.58
C ASP A 8 18.31 4.69 -12.94
N ILE A 9 17.14 4.74 -13.59
CA ILE A 9 15.89 4.13 -13.10
C ILE A 9 15.20 3.37 -14.23
N LEU A 10 14.90 2.10 -14.00
CA LEU A 10 14.06 1.26 -14.87
C LEU A 10 12.66 1.12 -14.29
N ILE A 11 11.63 1.49 -15.06
CA ILE A 11 10.24 1.21 -14.71
C ILE A 11 9.78 -0.04 -15.46
N ALA A 12 9.48 -1.10 -14.72
CA ALA A 12 9.01 -2.38 -15.23
C ALA A 12 7.52 -2.57 -14.88
N ASP A 13 6.66 -2.36 -15.88
CA ASP A 13 5.21 -2.50 -15.74
C ASP A 13 4.79 -3.92 -16.13
N GLU A 14 4.40 -4.71 -15.14
CA GLU A 14 4.02 -6.13 -15.26
C GLU A 14 5.02 -6.98 -16.08
N PRO A 15 6.32 -6.97 -15.77
CA PRO A 15 7.36 -7.54 -16.64
C PRO A 15 7.27 -9.06 -16.78
N THR A 16 6.54 -9.73 -15.89
CA THR A 16 6.39 -11.20 -15.88
C THR A 16 4.99 -11.68 -16.27
N THR A 17 4.09 -10.78 -16.61
CA THR A 17 2.71 -11.13 -17.01
C THR A 17 2.72 -12.02 -18.26
N ALA A 18 1.90 -13.07 -18.23
CA ALA A 18 1.76 -14.09 -19.28
C ALA A 18 3.02 -14.94 -19.55
N LEU A 19 4.00 -14.95 -18.67
CA LEU A 19 5.14 -15.86 -18.73
C LEU A 19 4.87 -17.13 -17.90
N ASP A 20 5.44 -18.25 -18.32
CA ASP A 20 5.48 -19.42 -17.46
C ASP A 20 6.47 -19.23 -16.30
N VAL A 21 6.31 -20.00 -15.23
CA VAL A 21 7.08 -19.84 -13.98
C VAL A 21 8.60 -19.92 -14.21
N THR A 22 9.05 -20.74 -15.16
CA THR A 22 10.48 -20.91 -15.45
C THR A 22 11.05 -19.67 -16.11
N ILE A 23 10.34 -19.14 -17.12
CA ILE A 23 10.76 -17.91 -17.82
C ILE A 23 10.65 -16.70 -16.88
N GLN A 24 9.61 -16.64 -16.05
CA GLN A 24 9.47 -15.60 -15.01
C GLN A 24 10.71 -15.56 -14.12
N ALA A 25 11.14 -16.71 -13.57
CA ALA A 25 12.32 -16.77 -12.71
C ALA A 25 13.59 -16.29 -13.43
N GLN A 26 13.79 -16.69 -14.70
CA GLN A 26 14.95 -16.24 -15.49
C GLN A 26 14.94 -14.73 -15.74
N ILE A 27 13.77 -14.13 -16.01
CA ILE A 27 13.65 -12.68 -16.22
C ILE A 27 13.95 -11.92 -14.92
N LEU A 28 13.46 -12.39 -13.76
CA LEU A 28 13.73 -11.77 -12.48
C LEU A 28 15.22 -11.84 -12.11
N GLU A 29 15.87 -12.98 -12.34
CA GLU A 29 17.30 -13.16 -12.14
C GLU A 29 18.12 -12.23 -13.06
N LEU A 30 17.72 -12.12 -14.33
CA LEU A 30 18.36 -11.19 -15.27
C LEU A 30 18.18 -9.74 -14.81
N MET A 31 16.99 -9.33 -14.36
CA MET A 31 16.74 -7.98 -13.86
C MET A 31 17.62 -7.67 -12.65
N HIS A 32 17.74 -8.61 -11.71
CA HIS A 32 18.59 -8.46 -10.53
C HIS A 32 20.07 -8.33 -10.92
N SER A 33 20.57 -9.18 -11.82
CA SER A 33 21.95 -9.10 -12.30
C SER A 33 22.26 -7.75 -12.99
N LEU A 34 21.32 -7.25 -13.80
CA LEU A 34 21.45 -5.95 -14.46
C LEU A 34 21.40 -4.79 -13.47
N GLN A 35 20.58 -4.89 -12.43
CA GLN A 35 20.54 -3.90 -11.35
C GLN A 35 21.89 -3.79 -10.64
N GLU A 36 22.50 -4.92 -10.30
CA GLU A 36 23.82 -4.96 -9.66
C GLU A 36 24.94 -4.45 -10.59
N GLU A 37 24.94 -4.89 -11.85
CA GLU A 37 25.97 -4.55 -12.83
C GLU A 37 25.96 -3.06 -13.19
N LEU A 38 24.78 -2.48 -13.40
CA LEU A 38 24.60 -1.10 -13.83
C LEU A 38 24.40 -0.11 -12.67
N GLY A 39 24.16 -0.60 -11.44
CA GLY A 39 23.89 0.25 -10.28
C GLY A 39 22.56 1.03 -10.37
N MET A 40 21.61 0.56 -11.19
CA MET A 40 20.34 1.24 -11.43
C MET A 40 19.29 0.88 -10.40
N ALA A 41 18.32 1.76 -10.17
CA ALA A 41 17.12 1.46 -9.40
C ALA A 41 16.01 0.83 -10.30
N ILE A 42 15.23 -0.09 -9.75
CA ILE A 42 14.10 -0.69 -10.46
C ILE A 42 12.79 -0.34 -9.73
N ILE A 43 11.84 0.28 -10.45
CA ILE A 43 10.46 0.43 -10.01
C ILE A 43 9.64 -0.65 -10.70
N MET A 44 9.18 -1.64 -9.92
CA MET A 44 8.39 -2.75 -10.42
C MET A 44 6.90 -2.53 -10.12
N ILE A 45 6.06 -2.58 -11.15
CA ILE A 45 4.61 -2.56 -11.03
C ILE A 45 4.11 -3.97 -11.30
N THR A 46 3.50 -4.60 -10.30
CA THR A 46 3.02 -5.98 -10.39
C THR A 46 1.90 -6.27 -9.41
N HIS A 47 1.09 -7.26 -9.71
CA HIS A 47 0.10 -7.82 -8.80
C HIS A 47 0.57 -9.15 -8.17
N ASP A 48 1.76 -9.63 -8.54
CA ASP A 48 2.34 -10.88 -8.02
C ASP A 48 3.13 -10.60 -6.74
N LEU A 49 2.53 -10.91 -5.59
CA LEU A 49 3.14 -10.71 -4.28
C LEU A 49 4.37 -11.62 -4.04
N GLY A 50 4.46 -12.76 -4.76
CA GLY A 50 5.65 -13.61 -4.72
C GLY A 50 6.85 -12.94 -5.37
N VAL A 51 6.65 -12.24 -6.48
CA VAL A 51 7.69 -11.43 -7.14
C VAL A 51 8.10 -10.27 -6.25
N VAL A 52 7.14 -9.56 -5.65
CA VAL A 52 7.42 -8.46 -4.72
C VAL A 52 8.29 -8.92 -3.55
N ALA A 53 7.96 -10.06 -2.93
CA ALA A 53 8.71 -10.61 -1.80
C ALA A 53 10.16 -11.01 -2.15
N GLN A 54 10.43 -11.33 -3.41
CA GLN A 54 11.76 -11.77 -3.86
C GLN A 54 12.65 -10.62 -4.32
N MET A 55 12.05 -9.55 -4.87
CA MET A 55 12.77 -8.54 -5.64
C MET A 55 12.79 -7.15 -5.01
N CYS A 56 11.86 -6.85 -4.10
CA CYS A 56 11.65 -5.48 -3.65
C CYS A 56 12.16 -5.26 -2.22
N ASP A 57 12.95 -4.20 -2.02
CA ASP A 57 13.35 -3.73 -0.68
C ASP A 57 12.23 -2.91 -0.04
N GLU A 58 11.59 -2.03 -0.85
CA GLU A 58 10.46 -1.20 -0.44
C GLU A 58 9.21 -1.52 -1.26
N VAL A 59 8.06 -1.46 -0.63
CA VAL A 59 6.77 -1.78 -1.24
C VAL A 59 5.78 -0.65 -1.02
N ILE A 60 5.09 -0.27 -2.10
CA ILE A 60 3.97 0.66 -2.07
C ILE A 60 2.71 -0.10 -2.47
N VAL A 61 1.78 -0.24 -1.53
CA VAL A 61 0.48 -0.88 -1.79
C VAL A 61 -0.52 0.18 -2.22
N MET A 62 -1.14 -0.01 -3.38
CA MET A 62 -2.13 0.92 -3.95
C MET A 62 -3.50 0.27 -4.06
N TYR A 63 -4.55 1.04 -3.81
CA TYR A 63 -5.94 0.66 -4.06
C TYR A 63 -6.70 1.83 -4.68
N ALA A 64 -7.39 1.58 -5.78
CA ALA A 64 -8.18 2.59 -6.48
C ALA A 64 -7.41 3.92 -6.71
N GLY A 65 -6.18 3.84 -7.24
CA GLY A 65 -5.34 4.99 -7.55
C GLY A 65 -4.75 5.73 -6.34
N SER A 66 -4.96 5.23 -5.12
CA SER A 66 -4.44 5.85 -3.89
C SER A 66 -3.46 4.93 -3.18
N ILE A 67 -2.42 5.51 -2.59
CA ILE A 67 -1.47 4.75 -1.76
C ILE A 67 -2.15 4.44 -0.42
N CYS A 68 -2.28 3.15 -0.11
CA CYS A 68 -2.84 2.66 1.15
C CYS A 68 -1.78 2.47 2.22
N GLU A 69 -0.63 1.94 1.81
CA GLU A 69 0.45 1.57 2.72
C GLU A 69 1.78 1.61 1.99
N GLN A 70 2.86 1.93 2.70
CA GLN A 70 4.22 1.96 2.19
C GLN A 70 5.17 1.54 3.30
N GLY A 71 6.12 0.68 2.99
CA GLY A 71 7.13 0.23 3.95
C GLY A 71 8.16 -0.69 3.32
N THR A 72 9.09 -1.18 4.13
CA THR A 72 9.98 -2.25 3.69
C THR A 72 9.17 -3.51 3.36
N ALA A 73 9.71 -4.40 2.55
CA ALA A 73 9.05 -5.67 2.24
C ALA A 73 8.68 -6.41 3.53
N ASP A 74 9.57 -6.47 4.52
CA ASP A 74 9.31 -7.11 5.81
C ASP A 74 8.11 -6.49 6.55
N GLU A 75 8.02 -5.16 6.60
CA GLU A 75 6.88 -4.49 7.25
C GLU A 75 5.56 -4.79 6.55
N ILE A 76 5.55 -4.79 5.22
CA ILE A 76 4.34 -5.05 4.44
C ILE A 76 3.89 -6.50 4.55
N PHE A 77 4.82 -7.47 4.52
CA PHE A 77 4.48 -8.89 4.54
C PHE A 77 4.19 -9.43 5.95
N TYR A 78 4.93 -8.96 6.97
CA TYR A 78 4.83 -9.51 8.33
C TYR A 78 4.09 -8.61 9.33
N ASN A 79 3.97 -7.30 9.06
CA ASN A 79 3.34 -6.34 9.96
C ASN A 79 2.40 -5.36 9.25
N PRO A 80 1.54 -5.81 8.30
CA PRO A 80 0.66 -4.93 7.54
C PRO A 80 -0.28 -4.14 8.44
N LYS A 81 -0.53 -2.89 8.10
CA LYS A 81 -1.36 -1.97 8.89
C LYS A 81 -2.68 -1.64 8.22
N HIS A 82 -2.69 -1.46 6.89
CA HIS A 82 -3.92 -1.19 6.18
C HIS A 82 -4.74 -2.47 5.99
N GLU A 83 -6.04 -2.41 6.22
CA GLU A 83 -6.91 -3.60 6.13
C GLU A 83 -6.95 -4.24 4.74
N TYR A 84 -6.73 -3.46 3.67
CA TYR A 84 -6.54 -4.00 2.33
C TYR A 84 -5.27 -4.86 2.23
N THR A 85 -4.14 -4.38 2.74
CA THR A 85 -2.88 -5.12 2.75
C THR A 85 -3.01 -6.41 3.58
N LYS A 86 -3.64 -6.33 4.76
CA LYS A 86 -3.96 -7.53 5.57
C LYS A 86 -4.83 -8.52 4.78
N GLY A 87 -5.81 -8.01 4.01
CA GLY A 87 -6.64 -8.83 3.12
C GLY A 87 -5.85 -9.51 2.01
N LEU A 88 -4.90 -8.81 1.38
CA LEU A 88 -3.99 -9.38 0.40
C LEU A 88 -3.16 -10.51 1.01
N MET A 89 -2.53 -10.27 2.17
CA MET A 89 -1.70 -11.29 2.86
C MET A 89 -2.53 -12.54 3.22
N ARG A 90 -3.79 -12.38 3.67
CA ARG A 90 -4.69 -13.52 3.96
C ARG A 90 -5.10 -14.31 2.72
N SER A 91 -4.96 -13.72 1.54
CA SER A 91 -5.31 -14.37 0.26
C SER A 91 -4.14 -15.16 -0.35
N ILE A 92 -2.93 -15.04 0.19
CA ILE A 92 -1.74 -15.75 -0.29
C ILE A 92 -1.68 -17.14 0.37
N PRO A 93 -1.45 -18.21 -0.41
CA PRO A 93 -1.10 -19.52 0.13
C PRO A 93 0.24 -19.44 0.86
N SER A 94 0.28 -19.77 2.15
CA SER A 94 1.52 -19.88 2.92
C SER A 94 1.66 -21.29 3.47
N ALA A 95 2.89 -21.69 3.86
CA ALA A 95 3.13 -22.99 4.47
C ALA A 95 2.29 -23.18 5.74
N ASP A 96 2.08 -22.11 6.52
CA ASP A 96 1.27 -22.11 7.75
C ASP A 96 -0.24 -22.17 7.48
N THR A 97 -0.67 -21.87 6.24
CA THR A 97 -2.05 -21.99 5.81
C THR A 97 -2.33 -23.25 5.00
N ALA A 98 -1.36 -24.15 4.89
CA ALA A 98 -1.53 -25.42 4.20
C ALA A 98 -2.71 -26.21 4.81
N GLY A 99 -3.76 -26.42 4.00
CA GLY A 99 -5.01 -27.07 4.44
C GLY A 99 -6.06 -26.15 5.03
N LYS A 100 -5.80 -24.86 5.21
CA LYS A 100 -6.83 -23.86 5.57
C LYS A 100 -7.43 -23.24 4.30
N LYS A 101 -8.72 -22.93 4.35
CA LYS A 101 -9.39 -22.23 3.25
C LYS A 101 -8.86 -20.78 3.16
N LEU A 102 -8.33 -20.40 2.00
CA LEU A 102 -7.94 -19.01 1.73
C LEU A 102 -9.13 -18.08 1.92
N GLN A 103 -8.90 -16.90 2.49
CA GLN A 103 -9.93 -15.89 2.71
C GLN A 103 -9.76 -14.77 1.68
N PRO A 104 -10.46 -14.84 0.54
CA PRO A 104 -10.40 -13.77 -0.44
C PRO A 104 -11.06 -12.50 0.11
N ILE A 105 -10.59 -11.34 -0.37
CA ILE A 105 -11.25 -10.07 -0.08
C ILE A 105 -12.64 -10.07 -0.74
N THR A 106 -13.67 -10.01 0.09
CA THR A 106 -15.07 -10.04 -0.35
C THR A 106 -15.50 -8.75 -1.05
N GLY A 107 -16.61 -8.81 -1.78
CA GLY A 107 -17.22 -7.67 -2.46
C GLY A 107 -16.56 -7.31 -3.79
N THR A 108 -17.19 -6.37 -4.50
CA THR A 108 -16.75 -5.87 -5.80
C THR A 108 -15.78 -4.70 -5.64
N PRO A 109 -14.70 -4.60 -6.44
CA PRO A 109 -13.88 -3.41 -6.50
C PRO A 109 -14.72 -2.17 -6.77
N ILE A 110 -14.26 -1.03 -6.24
CA ILE A 110 -14.96 0.24 -6.40
C ILE A 110 -14.94 0.72 -7.85
N ASP A 111 -16.00 1.42 -8.26
CA ASP A 111 -16.05 2.14 -9.52
C ASP A 111 -15.16 3.40 -9.43
N LEU A 112 -14.13 3.44 -10.29
CA LEU A 112 -13.18 4.55 -10.32
C LEU A 112 -13.78 5.87 -10.86
N LEU A 113 -14.92 5.81 -11.55
CA LEU A 113 -15.62 7.00 -12.04
C LEU A 113 -16.40 7.70 -10.94
N ASN A 114 -16.81 6.94 -9.90
CA ASN A 114 -17.60 7.43 -8.77
C ASN A 114 -16.86 7.18 -7.46
N MET A 115 -15.70 7.81 -7.31
CA MET A 115 -14.86 7.66 -6.12
C MET A 115 -15.55 8.24 -4.87
N PRO A 116 -15.57 7.54 -3.73
CA PRO A 116 -16.13 8.07 -2.50
C PRO A 116 -15.24 9.17 -1.90
N GLU A 117 -15.84 10.04 -1.11
CA GLU A 117 -15.12 11.04 -0.31
C GLU A 117 -14.21 10.37 0.73
N GLY A 118 -14.68 9.26 1.30
CA GLY A 118 -13.96 8.48 2.30
C GLY A 118 -12.93 7.50 1.74
N CYS A 119 -12.57 6.52 2.56
CA CYS A 119 -11.63 5.47 2.19
C CYS A 119 -12.23 4.62 1.05
N PRO A 120 -11.52 4.47 -0.10
CA PRO A 120 -12.03 3.68 -1.22
C PRO A 120 -12.22 2.19 -0.90
N PHE A 121 -11.50 1.68 0.09
CA PHE A 121 -11.61 0.29 0.53
C PHE A 121 -12.74 0.07 1.55
N ALA A 122 -13.32 1.12 2.13
CA ALA A 122 -14.33 1.02 3.19
C ALA A 122 -15.51 0.08 2.87
N PRO A 123 -16.06 0.04 1.64
CA PRO A 123 -17.17 -0.89 1.30
C PRO A 123 -16.82 -2.38 1.39
N ARG A 124 -15.52 -2.71 1.39
CA ARG A 124 -14.98 -4.09 1.43
C ARG A 124 -14.20 -4.38 2.71
N CYS A 125 -14.16 -3.41 3.63
CA CYS A 125 -13.36 -3.49 4.85
C CYS A 125 -14.24 -3.98 6.01
N ASP A 126 -13.88 -5.14 6.58
CA ASP A 126 -14.60 -5.70 7.72
C ASP A 126 -14.46 -4.85 9.00
N ALA A 127 -13.39 -4.03 9.08
CA ALA A 127 -13.12 -3.11 10.17
C ALA A 127 -13.57 -1.66 9.90
N ALA A 128 -14.41 -1.45 8.86
CA ALA A 128 -14.80 -0.10 8.47
C ALA A 128 -15.55 0.63 9.58
N MET A 129 -15.14 1.86 9.88
CA MET A 129 -15.77 2.77 10.81
C MET A 129 -16.58 3.85 10.07
N LYS A 130 -17.49 4.54 10.78
CA LYS A 130 -18.28 5.63 10.19
C LYS A 130 -17.43 6.73 9.55
N ILE A 131 -16.27 7.02 10.13
CA ILE A 131 -15.32 8.01 9.60
C ILE A 131 -14.73 7.56 8.26
N CYS A 132 -14.49 6.25 8.08
CA CYS A 132 -13.95 5.71 6.83
C CYS A 132 -14.88 5.97 5.63
N LEU A 133 -16.17 6.15 5.84
CA LEU A 133 -17.15 6.46 4.79
C LEU A 133 -17.18 7.94 4.40
N LYS A 134 -16.72 8.83 5.29
CA LYS A 134 -16.83 10.28 5.15
C LYS A 134 -15.52 10.96 4.82
N GLN A 135 -14.40 10.42 5.30
CA GLN A 135 -13.11 11.07 5.22
C GLN A 135 -12.01 10.06 4.92
N ARG A 136 -11.10 10.41 4.03
CA ARG A 136 -9.87 9.64 3.79
C ARG A 136 -8.92 9.85 4.96
N CYS A 137 -8.26 8.78 5.38
CA CYS A 137 -7.16 8.88 6.33
C CYS A 137 -5.90 9.34 5.56
N GLU A 138 -5.18 10.30 6.09
CA GLU A 138 -3.86 10.65 5.61
C GLU A 138 -2.87 9.53 5.93
N ARG A 139 -1.76 9.48 5.18
CA ARG A 139 -0.71 8.50 5.44
C ARG A 139 0.03 8.87 6.72
N MET A 140 -0.26 8.14 7.79
CA MET A 140 0.39 8.33 9.08
C MET A 140 1.67 7.50 9.17
N GLN A 141 2.68 8.08 9.79
CA GLN A 141 3.92 7.40 10.13
C GLN A 141 3.64 6.38 11.23
N ILE A 142 3.98 5.11 10.99
CA ILE A 142 3.90 4.03 11.98
C ILE A 142 5.27 3.87 12.66
N ASN A 143 6.33 3.82 11.85
CA ASN A 143 7.72 3.84 12.28
C ASN A 143 8.59 4.51 11.20
N GLU A 144 9.90 4.49 11.33
CA GLU A 144 10.83 5.15 10.42
C GLU A 144 10.61 4.78 8.94
N PHE A 145 10.27 3.53 8.66
CA PHE A 145 10.16 2.98 7.30
C PHE A 145 8.73 2.57 6.91
N HIS A 146 7.74 2.79 7.77
CA HIS A 146 6.39 2.29 7.56
C HIS A 146 5.34 3.39 7.71
N ARG A 147 4.47 3.53 6.71
CA ARG A 147 3.34 4.49 6.66
C ARG A 147 2.08 3.80 6.18
N ALA A 148 0.94 4.17 6.78
CA ALA A 148 -0.36 3.62 6.38
C ALA A 148 -1.46 4.68 6.44
N ALA A 149 -2.40 4.60 5.49
CA ALA A 149 -3.56 5.49 5.40
C ALA A 149 -4.81 4.78 5.93
N CYS A 150 -4.86 4.47 7.23
CA CYS A 150 -5.93 3.69 7.83
C CYS A 150 -6.40 4.23 9.18
N TRP A 151 -7.68 4.57 9.30
CA TRP A 151 -8.30 5.04 10.53
C TRP A 151 -8.29 4.01 11.67
N VAL A 152 -8.21 2.71 11.35
CA VAL A 152 -8.08 1.64 12.36
C VAL A 152 -6.78 1.81 13.13
N ASN A 153 -5.65 2.07 12.44
CA ASN A 153 -4.37 2.32 13.10
C ASN A 153 -4.39 3.59 13.96
N VAL A 154 -5.08 4.63 13.50
CA VAL A 154 -5.25 5.86 14.29
C VAL A 154 -5.98 5.55 15.59
N LYS A 155 -7.08 4.81 15.52
CA LYS A 155 -7.85 4.38 16.68
C LYS A 155 -7.00 3.54 17.65
N GLU A 156 -6.32 2.52 17.13
CA GLU A 156 -5.43 1.68 17.93
C GLU A 156 -4.29 2.49 18.56
N GLY A 157 -3.70 3.43 17.82
CA GLY A 157 -2.65 4.30 18.30
C GLY A 157 -3.11 5.24 19.43
N ILE A 158 -4.34 5.74 19.37
CA ILE A 158 -4.95 6.54 20.44
C ILE A 158 -5.20 5.67 21.68
N GLU A 159 -5.81 4.50 21.50
CA GLU A 159 -6.10 3.57 22.59
C GLU A 159 -4.84 3.09 23.31
N ASN A 160 -3.74 2.91 22.57
CA ASN A 160 -2.43 2.49 23.12
C ASN A 160 -1.56 3.66 23.58
N GLY A 161 -2.01 4.93 23.43
CA GLY A 161 -1.26 6.12 23.82
C GLY A 161 -0.04 6.46 22.94
N THR A 162 0.08 5.85 21.76
CA THR A 162 1.16 6.13 20.79
C THR A 162 0.84 7.29 19.85
N ILE A 163 -0.44 7.64 19.70
CA ILE A 163 -0.92 8.80 18.96
C ILE A 163 -1.68 9.70 19.90
N THR A 164 -1.25 10.96 20.01
CA THR A 164 -1.99 12.02 20.72
C THR A 164 -2.66 12.89 19.65
N LEU A 165 -3.98 13.08 19.76
CA LEU A 165 -4.68 14.06 18.93
C LEU A 165 -4.36 15.45 19.50
N GLU A 166 -3.70 16.30 18.71
CA GLU A 166 -3.65 17.72 19.05
C GLU A 166 -5.08 18.29 18.92
N PRO A 167 -5.56 19.08 19.89
CA PRO A 167 -6.87 19.71 19.75
C PRO A 167 -6.83 20.63 18.52
N GLU A 168 -7.85 20.51 17.66
CA GLU A 168 -8.02 21.43 16.53
C GLU A 168 -7.86 22.87 17.04
N GLN A 169 -6.89 23.59 16.51
CA GLN A 169 -6.83 25.03 16.66
C GLN A 169 -8.04 25.58 15.91
N THR A 170 -9.09 25.88 16.65
CA THR A 170 -10.21 26.66 16.12
C THR A 170 -9.64 28.04 15.75
N ASP A 171 -9.41 28.26 14.46
CA ASP A 171 -9.18 29.59 13.92
C ASP A 171 -10.39 30.46 14.29
N ASN A 172 -10.24 31.20 15.37
CA ASN A 172 -11.12 32.29 15.71
C ASN A 172 -10.94 33.35 14.59
N ALA A 173 -11.78 33.24 13.57
CA ALA A 173 -11.99 34.33 12.64
C ALA A 173 -12.38 35.55 13.47
N GLN A 174 -11.43 36.48 13.63
CA GLN A 174 -11.68 37.81 14.18
C GLN A 174 -12.73 38.47 13.28
N GLU A 175 -13.92 38.63 13.83
CA GLU A 175 -14.90 39.56 13.30
C GLU A 175 -14.29 40.98 13.37
N GLY A 176 -13.75 41.39 12.24
CA GLY A 176 -13.36 42.78 11.99
C GLY A 176 -14.59 43.65 11.97
N GLY A 177 -14.92 44.26 13.07
CA GLY A 177 -15.92 45.29 13.14
C GLY A 177 -15.57 46.44 12.20
N VAL A 178 -16.42 46.69 11.24
CA VAL A 178 -16.44 47.92 10.45
C VAL A 178 -17.31 48.91 11.23
N ASN A 179 -16.67 49.83 11.92
CA ASN A 179 -17.30 51.08 12.40
C ASN A 179 -17.08 52.20 11.38
N ALA A 180 -18.18 52.91 11.14
CA ALA A 180 -18.41 54.21 10.48
C ALA A 180 -18.73 54.18 9.00
#